data_8f8f7826ca87a2ed3cf72385134392cd
#
_entry.id   8f8f7826ca87a2ed3cf72385134392cd
#
_cell.length_a   1.000
_cell.length_b   1.000
_cell.length_c   1.000
_cell.angle_alpha   90.00
_cell.angle_beta   90.00
_cell.angle_gamma   90.00
#
_symmetry.space_group_name_H-M   'P 1'
#
loop_
_entity.id
_entity.type
_entity.pdbx_description
1 polymer ?
#
loop_
_entity_poly.entity_id
_entity_poly.type
_entity_poly.pdbx_seq_one_letter_code
_entity_poly.pdbx_strand_id
1 'polypeptide(L)'
;MPWVEIPLLDLVEPLETDGMLGFVRTDDEALVSCLGDPQRTVAAYRELLRRGQNALSAIRSGLRDGNPAVREGCCRLLDHLVDIESVGELVAMADDPDARVGVAAFHALACDRCKGDTCAPGPGQVLEPAIRHLASDPDAHVRARAAELVGRFAHSDARAVAALEASHAKDPSPAVRKKAGWFIPGGTVYERSARLSPDERTPNRPL
;
A
#
# COMPACT_ATOMS: atom_id res chain seq x y z
N MET A 1 0.38 -7.68 17.82
CA MET A 1 1.18 -8.81 17.33
C MET A 1 2.25 -8.25 16.43
N PRO A 2 3.54 -8.57 16.58
CA PRO A 2 4.58 -8.05 15.70
C PRO A 2 4.42 -8.68 14.32
N TRP A 3 4.55 -7.86 13.28
CA TRP A 3 4.61 -8.29 11.89
C TRP A 3 5.89 -9.08 11.69
N VAL A 4 5.78 -10.38 11.44
CA VAL A 4 6.92 -11.21 11.03
C VAL A 4 7.20 -10.88 9.58
N GLU A 5 8.32 -10.22 9.31
CA GLU A 5 8.92 -10.15 7.98
C GLU A 5 9.30 -11.59 7.59
N ILE A 6 8.57 -12.20 6.67
CA ILE A 6 8.94 -13.50 6.10
C ILE A 6 10.03 -13.19 5.07
N PRO A 7 11.28 -13.65 5.27
CA PRO A 7 12.33 -13.48 4.27
C PRO A 7 11.93 -14.22 2.99
N LEU A 8 12.08 -13.58 1.86
CA LEU A 8 11.73 -14.10 0.52
C LEU A 8 12.54 -15.35 0.11
N LEU A 9 13.53 -15.78 0.88
CA LEU A 9 14.52 -16.78 0.49
C LEU A 9 14.34 -18.19 1.10
N ASP A 10 13.47 -18.37 2.10
CA ASP A 10 13.39 -19.65 2.82
C ASP A 10 12.12 -20.49 2.54
N LEU A 11 11.36 -20.18 1.48
CA LEU A 11 10.16 -20.94 1.13
C LEU A 11 10.29 -21.69 -0.19
N VAL A 12 11.43 -22.33 -0.44
CA VAL A 12 11.57 -23.35 -1.48
C VAL A 12 11.49 -24.72 -0.85
N GLU A 13 10.35 -25.04 -0.24
CA GLU A 13 9.91 -26.43 -0.12
C GLU A 13 9.10 -26.77 -1.36
N PRO A 14 9.33 -27.91 -2.00
CA PRO A 14 8.52 -28.32 -3.14
C PRO A 14 7.10 -28.64 -2.62
N LEU A 15 6.19 -27.69 -2.81
CA LEU A 15 4.76 -27.94 -2.64
C LEU A 15 4.38 -29.09 -3.60
N GLU A 16 3.72 -30.09 -3.06
CA GLU A 16 3.17 -31.21 -3.82
C GLU A 16 2.47 -30.67 -5.09
N THR A 17 2.87 -31.21 -6.23
CA THR A 17 2.54 -30.74 -7.57
C THR A 17 1.04 -30.68 -7.90
N ASP A 18 0.19 -31.32 -7.11
CA ASP A 18 -1.26 -31.31 -7.30
C ASP A 18 -1.95 -29.96 -7.00
N GLY A 19 -1.46 -29.20 -6.03
CA GLY A 19 -2.04 -27.88 -5.70
C GLY A 19 -1.72 -26.82 -6.76
N MET A 20 -0.55 -26.90 -7.39
CA MET A 20 -0.09 -25.94 -8.38
C MET A 20 -0.73 -26.18 -9.75
N LEU A 21 -0.97 -27.43 -10.14
CA LEU A 21 -1.66 -27.78 -11.38
C LEU A 21 -3.14 -27.39 -11.39
N GLY A 22 -3.79 -27.30 -10.22
CA GLY A 22 -5.18 -26.87 -10.09
C GLY A 22 -5.40 -25.42 -10.51
N PHE A 23 -4.40 -24.53 -10.34
CA PHE A 23 -4.52 -23.12 -10.71
C PHE A 23 -4.11 -22.79 -12.15
N VAL A 24 -3.35 -23.62 -12.82
CA VAL A 24 -2.88 -23.37 -14.20
C VAL A 24 -4.05 -23.23 -15.20
N ARG A 25 -5.20 -23.84 -14.89
CA ARG A 25 -6.42 -23.79 -15.73
C ARG A 25 -7.51 -22.89 -15.15
N THR A 26 -7.29 -22.27 -13.99
CA THR A 26 -8.24 -21.37 -13.34
C THR A 26 -8.12 -19.99 -13.98
N ASP A 27 -9.25 -19.35 -14.34
CA ASP A 27 -9.25 -17.98 -14.83
C ASP A 27 -8.85 -16.98 -13.75
N ASP A 28 -8.52 -15.77 -14.15
CA ASP A 28 -8.00 -14.75 -13.23
C ASP A 28 -9.09 -14.27 -12.25
N GLU A 29 -10.33 -14.18 -12.68
CA GLU A 29 -11.48 -13.79 -11.85
C GLU A 29 -11.74 -14.81 -10.74
N ALA A 30 -11.67 -16.09 -11.06
CA ALA A 30 -11.81 -17.16 -10.06
C ALA A 30 -10.63 -17.16 -9.08
N LEU A 31 -9.40 -16.86 -9.52
CA LEU A 31 -8.26 -16.69 -8.63
C LEU A 31 -8.43 -15.46 -7.71
N VAL A 32 -8.91 -14.34 -8.24
CA VAL A 32 -9.21 -13.15 -7.44
C VAL A 32 -10.25 -13.47 -6.37
N SER A 33 -11.33 -14.18 -6.70
CA SER A 33 -12.33 -14.62 -5.73
C SER A 33 -11.74 -15.51 -4.62
N CYS A 34 -10.71 -16.32 -4.92
CA CYS A 34 -10.00 -17.15 -3.94
C CYS A 34 -9.21 -16.32 -2.90
N LEU A 35 -8.96 -15.03 -3.13
CA LEU A 35 -8.36 -14.15 -2.13
C LEU A 35 -9.24 -13.99 -0.89
N GLY A 36 -10.54 -14.20 -1.02
CA GLY A 36 -11.50 -14.18 0.09
C GLY A 36 -11.57 -15.49 0.89
N ASP A 37 -10.93 -16.55 0.44
CA ASP A 37 -10.92 -17.85 1.11
C ASP A 37 -9.61 -18.03 1.91
N PRO A 38 -9.67 -18.14 3.26
CA PRO A 38 -8.47 -18.27 4.10
C PRO A 38 -7.56 -19.45 3.73
N GLN A 39 -8.12 -20.54 3.19
CA GLN A 39 -7.34 -21.73 2.81
C GLN A 39 -6.65 -21.57 1.45
N ARG A 40 -7.18 -20.74 0.58
CA ARG A 40 -6.71 -20.57 -0.80
C ARG A 40 -5.99 -19.24 -1.06
N THR A 41 -6.17 -18.25 -0.18
CA THR A 41 -5.63 -16.87 -0.32
C THR A 41 -4.16 -16.86 -0.71
N VAL A 42 -3.31 -17.58 0.02
CA VAL A 42 -1.85 -17.55 -0.20
C VAL A 42 -1.48 -18.10 -1.58
N ALA A 43 -2.08 -19.21 -1.97
CA ALA A 43 -1.81 -19.83 -3.27
C ALA A 43 -2.33 -18.96 -4.42
N ALA A 44 -3.56 -18.43 -4.29
CA ALA A 44 -4.15 -17.53 -5.27
C ALA A 44 -3.33 -16.23 -5.43
N TYR A 45 -2.91 -15.63 -4.32
CA TYR A 45 -2.08 -14.43 -4.30
C TYR A 45 -0.75 -14.63 -5.06
N ARG A 46 -0.03 -15.73 -4.76
CA ARG A 46 1.22 -16.08 -5.43
C ARG A 46 1.02 -16.30 -6.94
N GLU A 47 -0.05 -16.98 -7.31
CA GLU A 47 -0.34 -17.26 -8.73
C GLU A 47 -0.70 -15.97 -9.47
N LEU A 48 -1.49 -15.07 -8.88
CA LEU A 48 -1.80 -13.76 -9.46
C LEU A 48 -0.54 -12.91 -9.63
N LEU A 49 0.38 -12.90 -8.65
CA LEU A 49 1.68 -12.24 -8.78
C LEU A 49 2.52 -12.85 -9.91
N ARG A 50 2.53 -14.18 -10.06
CA ARG A 50 3.26 -14.86 -11.13
C ARG A 50 2.69 -14.52 -12.52
N ARG A 51 1.37 -14.36 -12.64
CA ARG A 51 0.71 -13.92 -13.89
C ARG A 51 1.00 -12.45 -14.20
N GLY A 52 1.28 -11.66 -13.20
CA GLY A 52 1.72 -10.28 -13.34
C GLY A 52 0.71 -9.41 -14.07
N GLN A 53 1.18 -8.71 -15.08
CA GLN A 53 0.38 -7.77 -15.89
C GLN A 53 -0.82 -8.42 -16.60
N ASN A 54 -0.76 -9.72 -16.88
CA ASN A 54 -1.87 -10.43 -17.56
C ASN A 54 -3.12 -10.52 -16.65
N ALA A 55 -2.93 -10.55 -15.30
CA ALA A 55 -4.04 -10.62 -14.34
C ALA A 55 -4.57 -9.24 -13.90
N LEU A 56 -3.98 -8.12 -14.34
CA LEU A 56 -4.33 -6.77 -13.88
C LEU A 56 -5.80 -6.44 -14.04
N SER A 57 -6.41 -6.80 -15.16
CA SER A 57 -7.84 -6.53 -15.39
C SER A 57 -8.73 -7.17 -14.32
N ALA A 58 -8.48 -8.45 -14.00
CA ALA A 58 -9.23 -9.16 -12.98
C ALA A 58 -8.94 -8.60 -11.58
N ILE A 59 -7.68 -8.27 -11.27
CA ILE A 59 -7.29 -7.68 -9.98
C ILE A 59 -7.97 -6.33 -9.78
N ARG A 60 -8.00 -5.45 -10.78
CA ARG A 60 -8.72 -4.16 -10.73
C ARG A 60 -10.22 -4.35 -10.57
N SER A 61 -10.81 -5.34 -11.25
CA SER A 61 -12.22 -5.71 -11.05
C SER A 61 -12.50 -6.16 -9.62
N GLY A 62 -11.59 -6.90 -9.01
CA GLY A 62 -11.68 -7.40 -7.64
C GLY A 62 -11.69 -6.30 -6.56
N LEU A 63 -11.28 -5.06 -6.88
CA LEU A 63 -11.46 -3.91 -5.99
C LEU A 63 -12.94 -3.57 -5.72
N ARG A 64 -13.86 -4.09 -6.52
CA ARG A 64 -15.31 -3.92 -6.37
C ARG A 64 -16.01 -5.15 -5.79
N ASP A 65 -15.25 -6.17 -5.38
CA ASP A 65 -15.82 -7.39 -4.80
C ASP A 65 -16.57 -7.09 -3.50
N GLY A 66 -17.65 -7.83 -3.24
CA GLY A 66 -18.43 -7.72 -2.01
C GLY A 66 -17.64 -8.12 -0.76
N ASN A 67 -16.62 -8.99 -0.90
CA ASN A 67 -15.79 -9.46 0.20
C ASN A 67 -14.60 -8.53 0.44
N PRO A 68 -14.49 -7.88 1.62
CA PRO A 68 -13.37 -6.98 1.90
C PRO A 68 -12.00 -7.67 1.87
N ALA A 69 -11.91 -8.97 2.12
CA ALA A 69 -10.64 -9.70 2.02
C ALA A 69 -10.14 -9.80 0.57
N VAL A 70 -11.05 -9.90 -0.40
CA VAL A 70 -10.72 -9.83 -1.84
C VAL A 70 -10.22 -8.44 -2.18
N ARG A 71 -10.95 -7.38 -1.80
CA ARG A 71 -10.54 -5.99 -2.07
C ARG A 71 -9.17 -5.66 -1.46
N GLU A 72 -8.95 -6.08 -0.20
CA GLU A 72 -7.64 -5.93 0.47
C GLU A 72 -6.53 -6.65 -0.29
N GLY A 73 -6.75 -7.90 -0.69
CA GLY A 73 -5.81 -8.69 -1.48
C GLY A 73 -5.47 -8.04 -2.81
N CYS A 74 -6.47 -7.46 -3.50
CA CYS A 74 -6.28 -6.73 -4.75
C CYS A 74 -5.44 -5.45 -4.54
N CYS A 75 -5.69 -4.66 -3.48
CA CYS A 75 -4.84 -3.50 -3.16
C CYS A 75 -3.37 -3.90 -2.97
N ARG A 76 -3.12 -5.01 -2.27
CA ARG A 76 -1.75 -5.53 -2.05
C ARG A 76 -1.10 -6.04 -3.33
N LEU A 77 -1.86 -6.67 -4.22
CA LEU A 77 -1.35 -7.10 -5.54
C LEU A 77 -0.95 -5.91 -6.39
N LEU A 78 -1.77 -4.86 -6.42
CA LEU A 78 -1.48 -3.63 -7.17
C LEU A 78 -0.26 -2.89 -6.64
N ASP A 79 0.05 -2.99 -5.34
CA ASP A 79 1.31 -2.49 -4.78
C ASP A 79 2.54 -3.13 -5.44
N HIS A 80 2.51 -4.45 -5.66
CA HIS A 80 3.62 -5.19 -6.24
C HIS A 80 3.67 -5.13 -7.77
N LEU A 81 2.53 -5.02 -8.44
CA LEU A 81 2.45 -5.05 -9.89
C LEU A 81 2.69 -3.69 -10.56
N VAL A 82 2.78 -2.63 -9.77
CA VAL A 82 3.17 -1.29 -10.22
C VAL A 82 2.34 -0.80 -11.40
N ASP A 83 1.02 -0.73 -11.20
CA ASP A 83 0.10 -0.23 -12.23
C ASP A 83 -0.30 1.24 -11.95
N ILE A 84 0.24 2.17 -12.75
CA ILE A 84 -0.06 3.60 -12.60
C ILE A 84 -1.52 3.94 -12.89
N GLU A 85 -2.18 3.16 -13.74
CA GLU A 85 -3.60 3.37 -14.07
C GLU A 85 -4.51 3.06 -12.88
N SER A 86 -4.06 2.21 -11.93
CA SER A 86 -4.79 1.86 -10.72
C SER A 86 -4.74 2.93 -9.63
N VAL A 87 -3.95 4.00 -9.76
CA VAL A 87 -3.79 5.02 -8.71
C VAL A 87 -5.14 5.61 -8.31
N GLY A 88 -5.99 5.97 -9.27
CA GLY A 88 -7.33 6.50 -8.99
C GLY A 88 -8.23 5.51 -8.26
N GLU A 89 -8.15 4.23 -8.60
CA GLU A 89 -8.91 3.16 -7.94
C GLU A 89 -8.39 2.92 -6.51
N LEU A 90 -7.07 2.93 -6.29
CA LEU A 90 -6.47 2.84 -4.96
C LEU A 90 -6.83 4.04 -4.08
N VAL A 91 -6.90 5.25 -4.63
CA VAL A 91 -7.39 6.44 -3.89
C VAL A 91 -8.84 6.24 -3.47
N ALA A 92 -9.69 5.67 -4.32
CA ALA A 92 -11.07 5.35 -3.95
C ALA A 92 -11.16 4.26 -2.86
N MET A 93 -10.24 3.30 -2.85
CA MET A 93 -10.17 2.27 -1.80
C MET A 93 -9.73 2.82 -0.43
N ALA A 94 -9.16 4.01 -0.37
CA ALA A 94 -8.90 4.68 0.91
C ALA A 94 -10.20 4.99 1.68
N ASP A 95 -11.31 5.20 0.98
CA ASP A 95 -12.65 5.42 1.53
C ASP A 95 -13.46 4.12 1.76
N ASP A 96 -12.81 2.95 1.70
CA ASP A 96 -13.50 1.66 1.89
C ASP A 96 -14.07 1.55 3.31
N PRO A 97 -15.30 1.02 3.47
CA PRO A 97 -15.92 0.83 4.78
C PRO A 97 -15.16 -0.15 5.69
N ASP A 98 -14.33 -1.04 5.14
CA ASP A 98 -13.43 -1.91 5.90
C ASP A 98 -12.05 -1.27 6.01
N ALA A 99 -11.66 -0.90 7.22
CA ALA A 99 -10.39 -0.24 7.50
C ALA A 99 -9.16 -1.00 6.99
N ARG A 100 -9.21 -2.34 6.89
CA ARG A 100 -8.10 -3.15 6.35
C ARG A 100 -7.85 -2.84 4.88
N VAL A 101 -8.90 -2.59 4.11
CA VAL A 101 -8.80 -2.20 2.69
C VAL A 101 -8.19 -0.81 2.59
N GLY A 102 -8.66 0.17 3.38
CA GLY A 102 -8.07 1.51 3.43
C GLY A 102 -6.59 1.50 3.81
N VAL A 103 -6.21 0.69 4.81
CA VAL A 103 -4.80 0.48 5.21
C VAL A 103 -3.97 -0.07 4.05
N ALA A 104 -4.48 -1.07 3.33
CA ALA A 104 -3.78 -1.66 2.18
C ALA A 104 -3.65 -0.67 1.02
N ALA A 105 -4.70 0.11 0.75
CA ALA A 105 -4.71 1.15 -0.28
C ALA A 105 -3.67 2.24 0.01
N PHE A 106 -3.63 2.79 1.23
CA PHE A 106 -2.61 3.76 1.62
C PHE A 106 -1.20 3.18 1.58
N HIS A 107 -1.03 1.91 1.97
CA HIS A 107 0.27 1.26 1.82
C HIS A 107 0.69 1.20 0.35
N ALA A 108 -0.19 0.75 -0.52
CA ALA A 108 0.06 0.69 -1.95
C ALA A 108 0.41 2.06 -2.54
N LEU A 109 -0.27 3.13 -2.13
CA LEU A 109 0.01 4.50 -2.60
C LEU A 109 1.32 5.08 -2.05
N ALA A 110 1.74 4.68 -0.84
CA ALA A 110 2.92 5.19 -0.16
C ALA A 110 4.20 4.37 -0.41
N CYS A 111 4.10 3.14 -0.91
CA CYS A 111 5.23 2.24 -1.05
C CYS A 111 6.18 2.69 -2.16
N ASP A 112 7.44 2.98 -1.79
CA ASP A 112 8.49 3.37 -2.74
C ASP A 112 9.31 2.18 -3.23
N ARG A 113 9.26 1.04 -2.52
CA ARG A 113 10.12 -0.12 -2.81
C ARG A 113 9.81 -0.81 -4.13
N CYS A 114 8.51 -0.85 -4.49
CA CYS A 114 8.05 -1.54 -5.69
C CYS A 114 7.85 -0.60 -6.87
N LYS A 115 7.84 0.72 -6.62
CA LYS A 115 7.58 1.75 -7.62
C LYS A 115 8.86 2.51 -7.89
N GLY A 116 9.47 2.27 -9.04
CA GLY A 116 10.46 3.19 -9.57
C GLY A 116 9.83 4.59 -9.80
N ASP A 117 10.64 5.58 -10.12
CA ASP A 117 10.23 6.99 -10.26
C ASP A 117 9.07 7.25 -11.23
N THR A 118 8.78 6.30 -12.11
CA THR A 118 7.73 6.40 -13.13
C THR A 118 6.33 6.09 -12.61
N CYS A 119 6.18 5.48 -11.44
CA CYS A 119 4.88 4.98 -10.96
C CYS A 119 4.44 5.59 -9.62
N ALA A 120 5.23 6.50 -9.04
CA ALA A 120 4.86 7.18 -7.81
C ALA A 120 3.76 8.22 -8.10
N PRO A 121 2.59 8.15 -7.43
CA PRO A 121 1.54 9.15 -7.63
C PRO A 121 2.02 10.53 -7.17
N GLY A 122 1.70 11.55 -7.96
CA GLY A 122 2.01 12.94 -7.63
C GLY A 122 1.11 13.52 -6.52
N PRO A 123 1.51 14.65 -5.89
CA PRO A 123 0.74 15.26 -4.81
C PRO A 123 -0.68 15.64 -5.25
N GLY A 124 -0.87 16.05 -6.50
CA GLY A 124 -2.19 16.42 -7.04
C GLY A 124 -3.21 15.28 -7.05
N GLN A 125 -2.74 14.02 -7.04
CA GLN A 125 -3.61 12.85 -7.08
C GLN A 125 -3.95 12.33 -5.67
N VAL A 126 -3.00 12.39 -4.73
CA VAL A 126 -3.12 11.64 -3.47
C VAL A 126 -3.02 12.48 -2.20
N LEU A 127 -2.45 13.69 -2.25
CA LEU A 127 -2.15 14.45 -1.03
C LEU A 127 -3.42 14.91 -0.32
N GLU A 128 -4.39 15.47 -1.04
CA GLU A 128 -5.63 15.98 -0.43
C GLU A 128 -6.47 14.85 0.21
N PRO A 129 -6.73 13.71 -0.46
CA PRO A 129 -7.35 12.56 0.18
C PRO A 129 -6.57 12.08 1.42
N ALA A 130 -5.24 12.00 1.33
CA ALA A 130 -4.42 11.54 2.46
C ALA A 130 -4.48 12.49 3.66
N ILE A 131 -4.45 13.82 3.45
CA ILE A 131 -4.63 14.81 4.53
C ILE A 131 -6.00 14.66 5.18
N ARG A 132 -7.05 14.47 4.41
CA ARG A 132 -8.41 14.26 4.92
C ARG A 132 -8.49 13.04 5.83
N HIS A 133 -7.96 11.89 5.39
CA HIS A 133 -7.93 10.67 6.21
C HIS A 133 -7.04 10.83 7.44
N LEU A 134 -5.87 11.45 7.32
CA LEU A 134 -4.99 11.74 8.46
C LEU A 134 -5.70 12.55 9.53
N ALA A 135 -6.52 13.52 9.13
CA ALA A 135 -7.20 14.43 10.05
C ALA A 135 -8.46 13.83 10.70
N SER A 136 -9.20 12.94 10.01
CA SER A 136 -10.56 12.63 10.42
C SER A 136 -11.00 11.18 10.26
N ASP A 137 -10.15 10.27 9.76
CA ASP A 137 -10.53 8.87 9.66
C ASP A 137 -10.81 8.28 11.05
N PRO A 138 -11.90 7.52 11.24
CA PRO A 138 -12.21 6.90 12.53
C PRO A 138 -11.16 5.87 12.97
N ASP A 139 -10.52 5.16 12.03
CA ASP A 139 -9.54 4.13 12.33
C ASP A 139 -8.12 4.70 12.45
N ALA A 140 -7.46 4.43 13.58
CA ALA A 140 -6.10 4.92 13.84
C ALA A 140 -5.04 4.29 12.93
N HIS A 141 -5.25 3.08 12.41
CA HIS A 141 -4.31 2.45 11.48
C HIS A 141 -4.40 3.12 10.11
N VAL A 142 -5.61 3.47 9.67
CA VAL A 142 -5.81 4.25 8.44
C VAL A 142 -5.14 5.61 8.58
N ARG A 143 -5.37 6.35 9.69
CA ARG A 143 -4.69 7.63 9.94
C ARG A 143 -3.16 7.49 9.95
N ALA A 144 -2.63 6.43 10.56
CA ALA A 144 -1.18 6.20 10.59
C ALA A 144 -0.60 5.93 9.19
N ARG A 145 -1.34 5.23 8.32
CA ARG A 145 -0.92 5.01 6.92
C ARG A 145 -1.05 6.26 6.07
N ALA A 146 -2.11 7.02 6.28
CA ALA A 146 -2.25 8.34 5.65
C ALA A 146 -1.08 9.26 6.02
N ALA A 147 -0.60 9.25 7.28
CA ALA A 147 0.58 10.00 7.71
C ALA A 147 1.85 9.61 6.93
N GLU A 148 2.03 8.33 6.59
CA GLU A 148 3.15 7.87 5.75
C GLU A 148 3.09 8.47 4.34
N LEU A 149 1.90 8.45 3.72
CA LEU A 149 1.71 9.02 2.40
C LEU A 149 1.89 10.54 2.40
N VAL A 150 1.29 11.25 3.37
CA VAL A 150 1.47 12.70 3.54
C VAL A 150 2.95 13.04 3.76
N GLY A 151 3.66 12.22 4.53
CA GLY A 151 5.08 12.39 4.84
C GLY A 151 6.00 12.40 3.61
N ARG A 152 5.63 11.74 2.52
CA ARG A 152 6.39 11.78 1.25
C ARG A 152 6.48 13.18 0.66
N PHE A 153 5.49 14.01 0.95
CA PHE A 153 5.40 15.38 0.40
C PHE A 153 5.88 16.47 1.38
N ALA A 154 6.38 16.08 2.57
CA ALA A 154 6.76 17.02 3.61
C ALA A 154 7.88 17.99 3.21
N HIS A 155 8.76 17.62 2.26
CA HIS A 155 9.81 18.51 1.74
C HIS A 155 9.35 19.39 0.58
N SER A 156 8.19 19.11 -0.03
CA SER A 156 7.76 19.77 -1.26
C SER A 156 6.42 20.52 -1.13
N ASP A 157 5.63 20.25 -0.09
CA ASP A 157 4.31 20.84 0.09
C ASP A 157 4.07 21.24 1.56
N ALA A 158 3.90 22.53 1.81
CA ALA A 158 3.67 23.06 3.16
C ALA A 158 2.38 22.54 3.81
N ARG A 159 1.37 22.13 3.03
CA ARG A 159 0.12 21.54 3.54
C ARG A 159 0.41 20.19 4.19
N ALA A 160 1.34 19.41 3.64
CA ALA A 160 1.75 18.14 4.20
C ALA A 160 2.38 18.33 5.59
N VAL A 161 3.30 19.29 5.73
CA VAL A 161 3.92 19.62 7.03
C VAL A 161 2.87 20.06 8.04
N ALA A 162 1.99 21.01 7.66
CA ALA A 162 0.95 21.51 8.55
C ALA A 162 -0.01 20.40 9.04
N ALA A 163 -0.40 19.47 8.16
CA ALA A 163 -1.27 18.34 8.52
C ALA A 163 -0.56 17.37 9.48
N LEU A 164 0.72 17.08 9.24
CA LEU A 164 1.53 16.22 10.10
C LEU A 164 1.77 16.83 11.46
N GLU A 165 2.08 18.13 11.55
CA GLU A 165 2.25 18.86 12.81
C GLU A 165 0.95 18.85 13.63
N ALA A 166 -0.19 19.11 12.98
CA ALA A 166 -1.50 19.04 13.62
C ALA A 166 -1.80 17.65 14.20
N SER A 167 -1.53 16.61 13.41
CA SER A 167 -1.71 15.22 13.84
C SER A 167 -0.73 14.84 14.95
N HIS A 168 0.54 15.25 14.86
CA HIS A 168 1.54 15.00 15.90
C HIS A 168 1.12 15.62 17.24
N ALA A 169 0.58 16.82 17.21
CA ALA A 169 0.17 17.54 18.41
C ALA A 169 -1.14 17.02 19.02
N LYS A 170 -2.12 16.59 18.20
CA LYS A 170 -3.52 16.49 18.64
C LYS A 170 -4.20 15.15 18.37
N ASP A 171 -3.62 14.23 17.59
CA ASP A 171 -4.28 12.95 17.31
C ASP A 171 -4.53 12.18 18.60
N PRO A 172 -5.74 11.59 18.80
CA PRO A 172 -6.05 10.81 20.01
C PRO A 172 -5.14 9.58 20.18
N SER A 173 -4.65 8.97 19.07
CA SER A 173 -3.78 7.80 19.12
C SER A 173 -2.31 8.18 19.32
N PRO A 174 -1.64 7.70 20.36
CA PRO A 174 -0.19 7.91 20.54
C PRO A 174 0.64 7.35 19.37
N ALA A 175 0.17 6.26 18.74
CA ALA A 175 0.85 5.66 17.60
C ALA A 175 0.82 6.58 16.37
N VAL A 176 -0.31 7.24 16.11
CA VAL A 176 -0.44 8.21 15.03
C VAL A 176 0.40 9.45 15.31
N ARG A 177 0.34 10.00 16.55
CA ARG A 177 1.20 11.13 16.94
C ARG A 177 2.68 10.81 16.72
N LYS A 178 3.13 9.64 17.17
CA LYS A 178 4.51 9.19 16.97
C LYS A 178 4.86 9.08 15.48
N LYS A 179 3.98 8.49 14.68
CA LYS A 179 4.19 8.32 13.24
C LYS A 179 4.30 9.67 12.54
N ALA A 180 3.36 10.58 12.77
CA ALA A 180 3.39 11.93 12.20
C ALA A 180 4.67 12.69 12.60
N GLY A 181 5.10 12.56 13.85
CA GLY A 181 6.33 13.16 14.35
C GLY A 181 7.61 12.71 13.66
N TRP A 182 7.61 11.59 12.96
CA TRP A 182 8.76 11.17 12.16
C TRP A 182 8.95 11.98 10.88
N PHE A 183 7.88 12.56 10.35
CA PHE A 183 7.84 13.22 9.04
C PHE A 183 7.78 14.75 9.11
N ILE A 184 7.79 15.36 10.30
CA ILE A 184 7.87 16.83 10.47
C ILE A 184 9.34 17.29 10.63
N PRO A 185 9.66 18.58 10.44
CA PRO A 185 10.99 19.13 10.71
C PRO A 185 11.52 18.72 12.09
N GLY A 186 12.76 18.19 12.13
CA GLY A 186 13.36 17.59 13.32
C GLY A 186 13.01 16.11 13.55
N GLY A 187 12.08 15.53 12.80
CA GLY A 187 11.70 14.13 12.85
C GLY A 187 12.71 13.23 12.13
N THR A 188 12.85 11.99 12.62
CA THR A 188 13.90 11.07 12.15
C THR A 188 13.83 10.71 10.68
N VAL A 189 12.62 10.58 10.11
CA VAL A 189 12.44 10.30 8.67
C VAL A 189 12.66 11.59 7.87
N TYR A 190 12.12 12.71 8.34
CA TYR A 190 12.30 14.01 7.69
C TYR A 190 13.78 14.34 7.53
N GLU A 191 14.56 14.31 8.62
CA GLU A 191 15.98 14.65 8.58
C GLU A 191 16.81 13.67 7.72
N ARG A 192 16.44 12.39 7.71
CA ARG A 192 17.12 11.41 6.87
C ARG A 192 16.85 11.64 5.39
N SER A 193 15.59 11.92 5.01
CA SER A 193 15.24 12.19 3.61
C SER A 193 15.74 13.54 3.11
N ALA A 194 15.93 14.53 4.00
CA ALA A 194 16.56 15.79 3.66
C ALA A 194 18.04 15.66 3.24
N ARG A 195 18.75 14.66 3.78
CA ARG A 195 20.18 14.42 3.48
C ARG A 195 20.42 13.70 2.16
N LEU A 196 19.37 13.08 1.60
CA LEU A 196 19.44 12.48 0.27
C LEU A 196 19.37 13.62 -0.75
N SER A 197 20.29 13.63 -1.72
CA SER A 197 20.21 14.55 -2.87
C SER A 197 18.89 14.34 -3.62
N PRO A 198 18.42 15.31 -4.42
CA PRO A 198 17.23 15.11 -5.28
C PRO A 198 17.33 13.81 -6.09
N ASP A 199 18.52 13.48 -6.61
CA ASP A 199 18.77 12.25 -7.37
C ASP A 199 18.80 10.97 -6.50
N GLU A 200 19.11 11.09 -5.21
CA GLU A 200 19.12 9.99 -4.24
C GLU A 200 17.78 9.80 -3.51
N ARG A 201 16.87 10.76 -3.64
CA ARG A 201 15.48 10.62 -3.16
C ARG A 201 14.62 9.80 -4.11
N THR A 202 15.12 9.54 -5.30
CA THR A 202 14.51 8.66 -6.28
C THR A 202 14.97 7.22 -6.03
N PRO A 203 14.08 6.25 -5.87
CA PRO A 203 14.42 4.91 -5.41
C PRO A 203 15.03 3.99 -6.49
N ASN A 204 15.61 4.51 -7.54
CA ASN A 204 16.14 3.66 -8.61
C ASN A 204 17.64 3.85 -8.83
N ARG A 205 18.45 3.22 -7.97
CA ARG A 205 19.82 2.87 -8.34
C ARG A 205 19.85 1.38 -8.64
N PRO A 206 20.10 0.94 -9.88
CA PRO A 206 20.35 -0.47 -10.15
C PRO A 206 21.61 -0.91 -9.38
N LEU A 207 21.52 -2.06 -8.72
CA LEU A 207 22.65 -2.77 -8.13
C LEU A 207 23.57 -3.27 -9.22
#